data_aaab6f1ec436733476dd57a39e89977d
#
_entry.id   aaab6f1ec436733476dd57a39e89977d
#
_cell.length_a   1.000
_cell.length_b   1.000
_cell.length_c   1.000
_cell.angle_alpha   90.00
_cell.angle_beta   90.00
_cell.angle_gamma   90.00
#
_symmetry.space_group_name_H-M   'P 1'
#
loop_
_entity.id
_entity.type
_entity.pdbx_description
1 polymer ?
#
loop_
_entity_poly.entity_id
_entity_poly.type
_entity_poly.pdbx_seq_one_letter_code
_entity_poly.pdbx_strand_id
1 'polypeptide(L)' 'MKNLKELEKDYLEKKEVYENAVVALAHSGSHKVDVKNAAEILDSSYEECQKAYTAWQEAVNNA' A
#
# COMPACT_ATOMS: atom_id res chain seq x y z
N MET A 1 -7.12 3.03 -20.51
CA MET A 1 -5.77 2.60 -20.11
C MET A 1 -5.07 3.67 -19.28
N LYS A 2 -4.46 3.27 -18.18
CA LYS A 2 -3.70 4.20 -17.36
C LYS A 2 -2.33 4.45 -18.00
N ASN A 3 -1.92 5.71 -18.03
CA ASN A 3 -0.58 6.04 -18.49
C ASN A 3 0.42 5.90 -17.34
N LEU A 4 1.71 6.09 -17.62
CA LEU A 4 2.76 5.93 -16.61
C LEU A 4 2.57 6.84 -15.41
N LYS A 5 2.15 8.08 -15.63
CA LYS A 5 1.90 9.01 -14.55
C LYS A 5 0.77 8.55 -13.63
N GLU A 6 -0.29 8.03 -14.23
CA GLU A 6 -1.43 7.53 -13.45
C GLU A 6 -1.06 6.30 -12.64
N LEU A 7 -0.26 5.41 -13.24
CA LEU A 7 0.20 4.21 -12.54
C LEU A 7 1.13 4.57 -11.39
N GLU A 8 2.02 5.53 -11.61
CA GLU A 8 2.90 6.00 -10.56
C GLU A 8 2.10 6.63 -9.42
N LYS A 9 1.14 7.47 -9.76
CA LYS A 9 0.27 8.10 -8.76
C LYS A 9 -0.50 7.06 -7.97
N ASP A 10 -1.04 6.06 -8.65
CA ASP A 10 -1.77 4.97 -8.02
C ASP A 10 -0.88 4.23 -7.01
N TYR A 11 0.34 3.91 -7.42
CA TYR A 11 1.31 3.27 -6.55
C TYR A 11 1.62 4.15 -5.33
N LEU A 12 1.87 5.43 -5.54
CA LEU A 12 2.18 6.33 -4.44
C LEU A 12 1.02 6.47 -3.46
N GLU A 13 -0.20 6.50 -3.95
CA GLU A 13 -1.39 6.54 -3.09
C GLU A 13 -1.50 5.27 -2.26
N LYS A 14 -1.29 4.11 -2.87
CA LYS A 14 -1.32 2.83 -2.16
C LYS A 14 -0.20 2.72 -1.14
N LYS A 15 0.97 3.22 -1.50
CA LYS A 15 2.11 3.24 -0.60
C LYS A 15 1.82 4.11 0.62
N GLU A 16 1.20 5.26 0.42
CA GLU A 16 0.83 6.14 1.52
C GLU A 16 -0.14 5.45 2.48
N VAL A 17 -1.15 4.77 1.93
CA VAL A 17 -2.10 4.01 2.75
C VAL A 17 -1.36 2.94 3.55
N TYR A 18 -0.44 2.23 2.94
CA TYR A 18 0.35 1.22 3.60
C TYR A 18 1.18 1.82 4.73
N GLU A 19 1.88 2.91 4.46
CA GLU A 19 2.71 3.58 5.48
C GLU A 19 1.86 4.06 6.65
N ASN A 20 0.69 4.62 6.38
CA ASN A 20 -0.23 5.04 7.43
C ASN A 20 -0.71 3.85 8.27
N ALA A 21 -0.93 2.71 7.63
CA ALA A 21 -1.31 1.49 8.35
C ALA A 21 -0.18 1.02 9.26
N VAL A 22 1.06 1.10 8.81
CA VAL A 22 2.23 0.74 9.62
C VAL A 22 2.33 1.65 10.84
N VAL A 23 2.17 2.94 10.64
CA VAL A 23 2.22 3.92 11.73
C VAL A 23 1.09 3.66 12.73
N ALA A 24 -0.12 3.41 12.24
CA ALA A 24 -1.26 3.12 13.10
C ALA A 24 -1.03 1.87 13.94
N LEU A 25 -0.46 0.83 13.34
CA LEU A 25 -0.14 -0.39 14.06
C LEU A 25 0.91 -0.14 15.15
N ALA A 26 1.94 0.64 14.82
CA ALA A 26 2.99 0.98 15.78
C ALA A 26 2.43 1.76 16.96
N HIS A 27 1.53 2.70 16.71
CA HIS A 27 0.91 3.50 17.76
C HIS A 27 -0.09 2.71 18.60
N SER A 28 -0.78 1.75 18.01
CA SER A 28 -1.77 0.95 18.73
C SER A 28 -1.14 -0.24 19.46
N GLY A 29 0.13 -0.45 19.30
CA GLY A 29 0.83 -1.60 19.88
C GLY A 29 0.79 -1.67 21.39
N SER A 30 0.57 -0.54 22.05
CA SER A 30 0.50 -0.48 23.52
C SER A 30 -0.92 -0.67 24.06
N HIS A 31 -1.91 -0.67 23.18
CA HIS A 31 -3.32 -0.87 23.54
C HIS A 31 -3.81 -2.20 23.00
N LYS A 32 -4.66 -2.84 23.76
CA LYS A 32 -5.18 -4.16 23.40
C LYS A 32 -6.14 -4.13 22.22
N VAL A 33 -6.32 -2.98 21.63
CA VAL A 33 -7.34 -2.78 20.61
C VAL A 33 -6.80 -3.23 19.27
N ASP A 34 -7.43 -4.21 18.70
CA ASP A 34 -7.40 -4.52 17.28
C ASP A 34 -6.04 -4.60 16.59
N VAL A 35 -5.05 -5.15 17.30
CA VAL A 35 -3.78 -5.47 16.64
C VAL A 35 -4.05 -6.41 15.46
N LYS A 36 -5.02 -7.32 15.64
CA LYS A 36 -5.39 -8.24 14.58
C LYS A 36 -5.99 -7.52 13.38
N ASN A 37 -6.90 -6.58 13.62
CA ASN A 37 -7.49 -5.79 12.55
C ASN A 37 -6.46 -4.91 11.87
N ALA A 38 -5.58 -4.31 12.65
CA ALA A 38 -4.49 -3.50 12.09
C ALA A 38 -3.57 -4.34 11.21
N ALA A 39 -3.27 -5.55 11.63
CA ALA A 39 -2.45 -6.46 10.84
C ALA A 39 -3.13 -6.86 9.54
N GLU A 40 -4.44 -7.09 9.58
CA GLU A 40 -5.21 -7.42 8.38
C GLU A 40 -5.23 -6.24 7.40
N ILE A 41 -5.42 -5.04 7.90
CA ILE A 41 -5.38 -3.83 7.08
C ILE A 41 -3.99 -3.65 6.48
N LEU A 42 -2.96 -3.91 7.26
CA LEU A 42 -1.58 -3.82 6.80
C LEU A 42 -1.32 -4.81 5.65
N ASP A 43 -1.77 -6.06 5.81
CA ASP A 43 -1.63 -7.08 4.77
C ASP A 43 -2.34 -6.68 3.49
N SER A 44 -3.59 -6.23 3.59
CA SER A 44 -4.37 -5.79 2.45
C SER A 44 -3.71 -4.61 1.75
N SER A 45 -3.24 -3.64 2.53
CA SER A 45 -2.58 -2.46 1.99
C SER A 45 -1.28 -2.84 1.29
N TYR A 46 -0.55 -3.79 1.85
CA TYR A 46 0.69 -4.28 1.25
C TYR A 46 0.43 -4.94 -0.10
N GLU A 47 -0.58 -5.80 -0.16
CA GLU A 47 -0.95 -6.47 -1.43
C GLU A 47 -1.34 -5.45 -2.50
N GLU A 48 -2.16 -4.48 -2.15
CA GLU A 48 -2.56 -3.42 -3.08
C GLU A 48 -1.35 -2.63 -3.56
N CYS A 49 -0.44 -2.32 -2.66
CA CYS A 49 0.79 -1.60 -2.99
C CYS A 49 1.65 -2.42 -3.96
N GLN A 50 1.78 -3.72 -3.71
CA GLN A 50 2.56 -4.61 -4.57
C GLN A 50 1.94 -4.72 -5.97
N LYS A 51 0.63 -4.83 -6.05
CA LYS A 51 -0.07 -4.88 -7.34
C LYS A 51 0.14 -3.60 -8.13
N ALA A 52 0.01 -2.46 -7.47
CA ALA A 52 0.21 -1.17 -8.12
C ALA A 52 1.66 -1.00 -8.57
N TYR A 53 2.60 -1.41 -7.75
CA TYR A 53 4.02 -1.36 -8.08
C TYR A 53 4.34 -2.23 -9.30
N THR A 54 3.84 -3.45 -9.30
CA THR A 54 4.07 -4.39 -10.41
C THR A 54 3.50 -3.84 -11.70
N ALA A 55 2.27 -3.31 -11.67
CA ALA A 55 1.64 -2.73 -12.84
C ALA A 55 2.46 -1.57 -13.39
N TRP A 56 2.95 -0.71 -12.50
CA TRP A 56 3.77 0.41 -12.89
C TRP A 56 5.10 -0.04 -13.50
N GLN A 57 5.77 -1.00 -12.85
CA GLN A 57 7.05 -1.52 -13.35
C GLN A 57 6.90 -2.17 -14.73
N GLU A 58 5.84 -2.94 -14.92
CA GLU A 58 5.59 -3.56 -16.21
C GLU A 58 5.37 -2.51 -17.29
N ALA A 59 4.64 -1.46 -16.98
CA ALA A 59 4.40 -0.37 -17.92
C ALA A 59 5.70 0.35 -18.27
N VAL A 60 6.57 0.57 -17.29
CA VAL A 60 7.87 1.19 -17.51
C VAL A 60 8.72 0.31 -18.44
N ASN A 61 8.73 -1.00 -18.17
CA ASN A 61 9.53 -1.92 -18.96
C ASN A 61 9.04 -2.07 -20.38
N ASN A 62 7.75 -1.85 -20.60
CA ASN A 62 7.15 -1.96 -21.92
C ASN A 62 7.04 -0.62 -22.67
N ALA A 63 7.46 0.43 -22.04
CA ALA A 63 7.37 1.78 -22.65
C ALA A 63 8.46 2.08 -23.67
#